data_193bc5a55ee17e1708d99442350ea95a
#
_entry.id   193bc5a55ee17e1708d99442350ea95a
#
_cell.length_a   1.000
_cell.length_b   1.000
_cell.length_c   1.000
_cell.angle_alpha   90.00
_cell.angle_beta   90.00
_cell.angle_gamma   90.00
#
_symmetry.space_group_name_H-M   'P 1'
#
loop_
_entity.id
_entity.type
_entity.pdbx_description
1 polymer ?
#
loop_
_entity_poly.entity_id
_entity_poly.type
_entity_poly.pdbx_seq_one_letter_code
_entity_poly.pdbx_strand_id
1 'polypeptide(L)'
;MLRLGTQPEAVMVQLVDSDIKTREVLDWKGVHVLHFVGSSCSQKLRVFLNLKGIDWVSHPIDLPQHENFQPWFLGINPRGLVPVLVHDGAVHIESNDIIQYLEKVFPAPKLIPAGHENEVAALLRHEDDLHLDLRTLSFRFVFRPPGPPKAPAAL
;
A
#
# COMPACT_ATOMS: atom_id res chain seq x y z
N MET A 1 -29.43 -11.68 26.72
CA MET A 1 -27.98 -11.68 26.96
C MET A 1 -27.31 -12.03 25.65
N LEU A 2 -27.05 -11.00 24.82
CA LEU A 2 -26.46 -11.15 23.50
C LEU A 2 -24.95 -11.30 23.70
N ARG A 3 -24.38 -12.42 23.25
CA ARG A 3 -22.94 -12.62 23.18
C ARG A 3 -22.39 -11.70 22.08
N LEU A 4 -21.59 -10.71 22.48
CA LEU A 4 -20.74 -9.96 21.58
C LEU A 4 -19.72 -10.95 21.01
N GLY A 5 -19.88 -11.29 19.74
CA GLY A 5 -18.91 -12.08 19.01
C GLY A 5 -17.57 -11.31 18.97
N THR A 6 -16.51 -11.97 19.35
CA THR A 6 -15.14 -11.53 19.14
C THR A 6 -14.98 -11.19 17.67
N GLN A 7 -14.70 -9.91 17.37
CA GLN A 7 -14.33 -9.46 16.03
C GLN A 7 -13.07 -10.23 15.60
N PRO A 8 -13.00 -10.71 14.35
CA PRO A 8 -11.77 -11.33 13.89
C PRO A 8 -10.65 -10.28 13.96
N GLU A 9 -9.53 -10.63 14.59
CA GLU A 9 -8.29 -9.85 14.49
C GLU A 9 -8.04 -9.56 13.02
N ALA A 10 -7.82 -8.29 12.71
CA ALA A 10 -7.45 -7.88 11.35
C ALA A 10 -6.21 -8.69 10.95
N VAL A 11 -6.38 -9.61 10.02
CA VAL A 11 -5.28 -10.41 9.49
C VAL A 11 -4.41 -9.47 8.68
N MET A 12 -3.31 -9.02 9.28
CA MET A 12 -2.30 -8.24 8.56
C MET A 12 -1.79 -9.09 7.39
N VAL A 13 -1.82 -8.54 6.17
CA VAL A 13 -1.41 -9.28 4.98
C VAL A 13 0.11 -9.25 4.87
N GLN A 14 0.74 -10.15 5.62
CA GLN A 14 2.14 -10.51 5.43
C GLN A 14 2.21 -11.68 4.47
N LEU A 15 3.05 -11.55 3.44
CA LEU A 15 3.31 -12.66 2.53
C LEU A 15 4.22 -13.68 3.21
N VAL A 16 3.95 -14.96 2.98
CA VAL A 16 4.82 -16.03 3.49
C VAL A 16 6.05 -16.17 2.60
N ASP A 17 7.19 -16.48 3.21
CA ASP A 17 8.50 -16.55 2.52
C ASP A 17 8.48 -17.50 1.30
N SER A 18 7.68 -18.56 1.34
CA SER A 18 7.54 -19.49 0.23
C SER A 18 6.95 -18.86 -1.04
N ASP A 19 6.17 -17.79 -0.90
CA ASP A 19 5.52 -17.10 -2.00
C ASP A 19 6.43 -16.04 -2.63
N ILE A 20 7.48 -15.62 -1.91
CA ILE A 20 8.46 -14.64 -2.38
C ILE A 20 9.48 -15.32 -3.30
N LYS A 21 9.38 -15.06 -4.60
CA LYS A 21 10.30 -15.59 -5.61
C LYS A 21 11.58 -14.78 -5.74
N THR A 22 11.49 -13.46 -5.55
CA THR A 22 12.64 -12.56 -5.53
C THR A 22 13.26 -12.58 -4.14
N ARG A 23 14.13 -13.59 -3.93
CA ARG A 23 14.66 -13.97 -2.62
C ARG A 23 15.55 -12.91 -1.95
N GLU A 24 16.19 -12.05 -2.72
CA GLU A 24 17.11 -11.02 -2.21
C GLU A 24 16.46 -10.08 -1.20
N VAL A 25 15.16 -9.83 -1.33
CA VAL A 25 14.44 -8.93 -0.40
C VAL A 25 14.31 -9.51 1.02
N LEU A 26 14.43 -10.83 1.17
CA LEU A 26 14.39 -11.51 2.47
C LEU A 26 15.65 -11.26 3.32
N ASP A 27 16.74 -10.82 2.66
CA ASP A 27 18.00 -10.47 3.33
C ASP A 27 18.07 -8.99 3.70
N TRP A 28 17.12 -8.18 3.26
CA TRP A 28 17.10 -6.74 3.53
C TRP A 28 16.88 -6.46 5.02
N LYS A 29 17.62 -5.45 5.55
CA LYS A 29 17.57 -5.03 6.95
C LYS A 29 17.02 -3.63 7.09
N GLY A 30 16.20 -3.43 8.13
CA GLY A 30 15.48 -2.19 8.34
C GLY A 30 14.22 -2.09 7.48
N VAL A 31 13.75 -0.88 7.28
CA VAL A 31 12.49 -0.59 6.57
C VAL A 31 12.77 -0.19 5.14
N HIS A 32 12.27 -0.94 4.18
CA HIS A 32 12.35 -0.68 2.75
C HIS A 32 10.94 -0.51 2.18
N VAL A 33 10.75 0.44 1.27
CA VAL A 33 9.46 0.69 0.63
C VAL A 33 9.61 0.71 -0.88
N LEU A 34 8.92 -0.22 -1.54
CA LEU A 34 8.74 -0.20 -2.98
C LEU A 34 7.48 0.63 -3.27
N HIS A 35 7.63 1.74 -3.99
CA HIS A 35 6.57 2.73 -4.11
C HIS A 35 6.59 3.48 -5.44
N PHE A 36 5.47 4.12 -5.78
CA PHE A 36 5.39 5.07 -6.89
C PHE A 36 4.98 6.45 -6.40
N VAL A 37 5.60 7.50 -6.93
CA VAL A 37 5.37 8.88 -6.50
C VAL A 37 3.92 9.32 -6.66
N GLY A 38 3.25 8.91 -7.74
CA GLY A 38 1.88 9.28 -8.06
C GLY A 38 0.80 8.36 -7.45
N SER A 39 1.19 7.29 -6.72
CA SER A 39 0.23 6.41 -6.04
C SER A 39 -0.22 7.01 -4.72
N SER A 40 -1.53 7.21 -4.53
CA SER A 40 -2.12 7.70 -3.28
C SER A 40 -1.81 6.80 -2.08
N CYS A 41 -1.89 5.48 -2.26
CA CYS A 41 -1.52 4.51 -1.23
C CYS A 41 -0.03 4.60 -0.85
N SER A 42 0.85 4.80 -1.84
CA SER A 42 2.27 5.01 -1.58
C SER A 42 2.54 6.35 -0.89
N GLN A 43 1.81 7.40 -1.25
CA GLN A 43 1.90 8.70 -0.57
C GLN A 43 1.47 8.59 0.90
N LYS A 44 0.34 7.94 1.16
CA LYS A 44 -0.16 7.67 2.52
C LYS A 44 0.92 7.00 3.38
N LEU A 45 1.53 5.94 2.88
CA LEU A 45 2.59 5.22 3.61
C LEU A 45 3.82 6.10 3.87
N ARG A 46 4.30 6.85 2.86
CA ARG A 46 5.46 7.74 3.03
C ARG A 46 5.19 8.84 4.05
N VAL A 47 3.98 9.44 4.01
CA VAL A 47 3.58 10.44 5.02
C VAL A 47 3.58 9.81 6.41
N PHE A 48 3.02 8.61 6.55
CA PHE A 48 2.99 7.91 7.83
C PHE A 48 4.41 7.64 8.37
N LEU A 49 5.31 7.11 7.55
CA LEU A 49 6.70 6.85 7.95
C LEU A 49 7.42 8.12 8.41
N ASN A 50 7.24 9.22 7.67
CA ASN A 50 7.85 10.50 8.02
C ASN A 50 7.27 11.08 9.32
N LEU A 51 5.96 10.99 9.55
CA LEU A 51 5.33 11.42 10.81
C LEU A 51 5.79 10.59 12.00
N LYS A 52 6.07 9.31 11.78
CA LYS A 52 6.65 8.40 12.79
C LYS A 52 8.14 8.67 13.04
N GLY A 53 8.83 9.37 12.15
CA GLY A 53 10.28 9.50 12.19
C GLY A 53 11.01 8.18 11.96
N ILE A 54 10.40 7.27 11.19
CA ILE A 54 11.00 5.98 10.84
C ILE A 54 11.92 6.20 9.64
N ASP A 55 13.20 5.84 9.78
CA ASP A 55 14.14 5.79 8.67
C ASP A 55 13.78 4.64 7.73
N TRP A 56 13.76 4.92 6.43
CA TRP A 56 13.41 3.93 5.43
C TRP A 56 14.19 4.11 4.12
N VAL A 57 14.42 3.00 3.45
CA VAL A 57 15.07 2.95 2.12
C VAL A 57 14.02 3.01 1.04
N SER A 58 14.18 3.95 0.11
CA SER A 58 13.27 4.19 -1.01
C SER A 58 13.63 3.32 -2.21
N HIS A 59 12.64 2.58 -2.73
CA HIS A 59 12.71 1.83 -3.97
C HIS A 59 11.60 2.32 -4.92
N PRO A 60 11.85 3.36 -5.73
CA PRO A 60 10.87 3.84 -6.70
C PRO A 60 10.57 2.77 -7.75
N ILE A 61 9.30 2.57 -8.06
CA ILE A 61 8.82 1.65 -9.10
C ILE A 61 8.15 2.48 -10.19
N ASP A 62 8.61 2.37 -11.42
CA ASP A 62 8.07 3.11 -12.56
C ASP A 62 6.82 2.42 -13.12
N LEU A 63 5.64 2.82 -12.61
CA LEU A 63 4.36 2.28 -13.07
C LEU A 63 4.06 2.64 -14.53
N PRO A 64 4.34 3.86 -15.04
CA PRO A 64 4.22 4.19 -16.45
C PRO A 64 5.00 3.25 -17.38
N GLN A 65 6.17 2.78 -16.95
CA GLN A 65 6.99 1.82 -17.70
C GLN A 65 6.66 0.35 -17.37
N HIS A 66 5.58 0.12 -16.63
CA HIS A 66 5.12 -1.22 -16.25
C HIS A 66 6.17 -2.03 -15.45
N GLU A 67 7.03 -1.37 -14.68
CA GLU A 67 8.05 -2.03 -13.86
C GLU A 67 7.42 -2.96 -12.81
N ASN A 68 6.24 -2.60 -12.31
CA ASN A 68 5.47 -3.44 -11.39
C ASN A 68 4.98 -4.78 -11.98
N PHE A 69 5.07 -4.96 -13.30
CA PHE A 69 4.75 -6.21 -13.98
C PHE A 69 6.01 -6.97 -14.43
N GLN A 70 7.20 -6.47 -14.12
CA GLN A 70 8.42 -7.20 -14.39
C GLN A 70 8.57 -8.40 -13.43
N PRO A 71 9.23 -9.48 -13.87
CA PRO A 71 9.39 -10.70 -13.07
C PRO A 71 10.00 -10.44 -11.69
N TRP A 72 10.91 -9.49 -11.58
CA TRP A 72 11.53 -9.09 -10.32
C TRP A 72 10.48 -8.59 -9.31
N PHE A 73 9.66 -7.61 -9.70
CA PHE A 73 8.64 -7.07 -8.80
C PHE A 73 7.52 -8.07 -8.52
N LEU A 74 7.05 -8.79 -9.55
CA LEU A 74 6.03 -9.85 -9.37
C LEU A 74 6.51 -10.98 -8.48
N GLY A 75 7.83 -11.20 -8.42
CA GLY A 75 8.43 -12.15 -7.48
C GLY A 75 8.39 -11.69 -6.02
N ILE A 76 8.16 -10.40 -5.75
CA ILE A 76 7.96 -9.82 -4.42
C ILE A 76 6.46 -9.72 -4.11
N ASN A 77 5.69 -9.10 -5.00
CA ASN A 77 4.25 -8.94 -4.89
C ASN A 77 3.55 -9.41 -6.18
N PRO A 78 2.97 -10.62 -6.18
CA PRO A 78 2.33 -11.19 -7.38
C PRO A 78 1.11 -10.39 -7.85
N ARG A 79 0.57 -9.48 -7.02
CA ARG A 79 -0.53 -8.58 -7.40
C ARG A 79 -0.08 -7.42 -8.29
N GLY A 80 1.22 -7.14 -8.40
CA GLY A 80 1.75 -6.03 -9.19
C GLY A 80 1.33 -4.64 -8.67
N LEU A 81 1.07 -4.50 -7.36
CA LEU A 81 0.58 -3.27 -6.74
C LEU A 81 1.62 -2.67 -5.80
N VAL A 82 1.62 -1.34 -5.71
CA VAL A 82 2.41 -0.55 -4.76
C VAL A 82 1.48 0.16 -3.76
N PRO A 83 1.92 0.41 -2.51
CA PRO A 83 3.25 0.13 -1.97
C PRO A 83 3.44 -1.32 -1.53
N VAL A 84 4.70 -1.71 -1.42
CA VAL A 84 5.14 -2.91 -0.68
C VAL A 84 6.12 -2.46 0.38
N LEU A 85 5.97 -2.96 1.59
CA LEU A 85 6.92 -2.79 2.69
C LEU A 85 7.72 -4.07 2.84
N VAL A 86 9.04 -3.95 2.95
CA VAL A 86 9.91 -5.02 3.44
C VAL A 86 10.56 -4.53 4.73
N HIS A 87 10.30 -5.25 5.83
CA HIS A 87 10.89 -4.93 7.12
C HIS A 87 11.64 -6.13 7.66
N ASP A 88 12.96 -6.03 7.75
CA ASP A 88 13.86 -7.12 8.16
C ASP A 88 13.59 -8.44 7.41
N GLY A 89 13.32 -8.34 6.10
CA GLY A 89 13.02 -9.46 5.23
C GLY A 89 11.56 -9.88 5.19
N ALA A 90 10.71 -9.44 6.11
CA ALA A 90 9.28 -9.70 6.08
C ALA A 90 8.57 -8.77 5.07
N VAL A 91 7.83 -9.36 4.13
CA VAL A 91 7.14 -8.62 3.06
C VAL A 91 5.68 -8.39 3.44
N HIS A 92 5.27 -7.12 3.47
CA HIS A 92 3.91 -6.69 3.78
C HIS A 92 3.31 -5.95 2.58
N ILE A 93 2.06 -6.24 2.29
CA ILE A 93 1.26 -5.58 1.27
C ILE A 93 -0.01 -4.98 1.89
N GLU A 94 -0.79 -4.23 1.12
CA GLU A 94 -1.97 -3.48 1.55
C GLU A 94 -1.61 -2.30 2.48
N SER A 95 -1.77 -1.11 1.95
CA SER A 95 -1.28 0.12 2.61
C SER A 95 -1.85 0.34 4.01
N ASN A 96 -3.12 -0.03 4.26
CA ASN A 96 -3.74 0.12 5.57
C ASN A 96 -3.22 -0.92 6.57
N ASP A 97 -2.97 -2.14 6.12
CA ASP A 97 -2.39 -3.19 6.96
C ASP A 97 -0.92 -2.88 7.30
N ILE A 98 -0.17 -2.35 6.32
CA ILE A 98 1.20 -1.86 6.53
C ILE A 98 1.23 -0.77 7.61
N ILE A 99 0.32 0.20 7.56
CA ILE A 99 0.25 1.28 8.56
C ILE A 99 -0.06 0.73 9.95
N GLN A 100 -1.01 -0.19 10.06
CA GLN A 100 -1.36 -0.82 11.33
C GLN A 100 -0.19 -1.66 11.89
N TYR A 101 0.52 -2.37 11.02
CA TYR A 101 1.74 -3.09 11.38
C TYR A 101 2.81 -2.15 11.94
N LEU A 102 3.12 -1.08 11.21
CA LEU A 102 4.13 -0.10 11.62
C LEU A 102 3.75 0.63 12.92
N GLU A 103 2.46 0.97 13.13
CA GLU A 103 2.00 1.57 14.38
C GLU A 103 2.25 0.66 15.59
N LYS A 104 2.12 -0.65 15.38
CA LYS A 104 2.35 -1.66 16.42
C LYS A 104 3.83 -1.87 16.70
N VAL A 105 4.65 -1.96 15.64
CA VAL A 105 6.09 -2.28 15.76
C VAL A 105 6.90 -1.05 16.19
N PHE A 106 6.49 0.15 15.77
CA PHE A 106 7.08 1.42 16.15
C PHE A 106 6.08 2.23 16.99
N PRO A 107 5.95 1.97 18.29
CA PRO A 107 4.87 2.53 19.10
C PRO A 107 5.01 4.04 19.39
N ALA A 108 6.17 4.63 19.15
CA ALA A 108 6.44 6.06 19.39
C ALA A 108 6.94 6.76 18.10
N PRO A 109 6.45 7.98 17.79
CA PRO A 109 5.28 8.59 18.37
C PRO A 109 3.99 7.82 18.04
N LYS A 110 3.04 7.77 18.96
CA LYS A 110 1.74 7.14 18.71
C LYS A 110 0.90 8.03 17.81
N LEU A 111 0.52 7.56 16.61
CA LEU A 111 -0.30 8.32 15.67
C LEU A 111 -1.79 7.97 15.76
N ILE A 112 -2.12 6.78 16.26
CA ILE A 112 -3.50 6.42 16.59
C ILE A 112 -3.75 6.81 18.04
N PRO A 113 -4.62 7.83 18.33
CA PRO A 113 -4.86 8.28 19.70
C PRO A 113 -5.47 7.18 20.56
N ALA A 114 -5.10 7.15 21.83
CA ALA A 114 -5.66 6.19 22.77
C ALA A 114 -7.19 6.36 22.89
N GLY A 115 -7.93 5.26 22.79
CA GLY A 115 -9.38 5.25 22.83
C GLY A 115 -10.07 5.49 21.47
N HIS A 116 -9.30 5.81 20.40
CA HIS A 116 -9.83 6.01 19.05
C HIS A 116 -9.46 4.87 18.09
N GLU A 117 -8.90 3.78 18.59
CA GLU A 117 -8.43 2.66 17.76
C GLU A 117 -9.54 2.08 16.88
N ASN A 118 -10.75 1.91 17.44
CA ASN A 118 -11.91 1.39 16.70
C ASN A 118 -12.42 2.38 15.65
N GLU A 119 -12.39 3.67 15.95
CA GLU A 119 -12.79 4.72 15.02
C GLU A 119 -11.83 4.79 13.83
N VAL A 120 -10.53 4.81 14.11
CA VAL A 120 -9.49 4.80 13.06
C VAL A 120 -9.60 3.54 12.21
N ALA A 121 -9.77 2.37 12.81
CA ALA A 121 -9.97 1.13 12.07
C ALA A 121 -11.23 1.16 11.18
N ALA A 122 -12.31 1.80 11.62
CA ALA A 122 -13.51 1.98 10.82
C ALA A 122 -13.28 2.93 9.63
N LEU A 123 -12.53 4.02 9.84
CA LEU A 123 -12.16 4.97 8.79
C LEU A 123 -11.24 4.33 7.74
N LEU A 124 -10.27 3.52 8.17
CA LEU A 124 -9.39 2.79 7.24
C LEU A 124 -10.18 1.79 6.38
N ARG A 125 -11.14 1.07 6.96
CA ARG A 125 -12.04 0.19 6.17
C ARG A 125 -12.89 0.98 5.19
N HIS A 126 -13.44 2.11 5.62
CA HIS A 126 -14.23 2.98 4.74
C HIS A 126 -13.39 3.53 3.57
N GLU A 127 -12.13 3.87 3.82
CA GLU A 127 -11.19 4.29 2.77
C GLU A 127 -10.91 3.15 1.78
N ASP A 128 -10.71 1.92 2.26
CA ASP A 128 -10.53 0.75 1.39
C ASP A 128 -11.77 0.49 0.52
N ASP A 129 -12.97 0.60 1.08
CA ASP A 129 -14.23 0.42 0.34
C ASP A 129 -14.39 1.45 -0.80
N LEU A 130 -13.97 2.71 -0.56
CA LEU A 130 -14.02 3.79 -1.55
C LEU A 130 -12.87 3.73 -2.56
N HIS A 131 -11.79 3.04 -2.23
CA HIS A 131 -10.56 3.06 -3.04
C HIS A 131 -10.78 2.52 -4.45
N LEU A 132 -11.61 1.49 -4.61
CA LEU A 132 -11.91 0.90 -5.93
C LEU A 132 -12.63 1.89 -6.84
N ASP A 133 -13.58 2.65 -6.30
CA ASP A 133 -14.31 3.67 -7.03
C ASP A 133 -13.39 4.82 -7.44
N LEU A 134 -12.60 5.32 -6.49
CA LEU A 134 -11.60 6.36 -6.75
C LEU A 134 -10.59 5.93 -7.83
N ARG A 135 -10.09 4.70 -7.74
CA ARG A 135 -9.19 4.12 -8.73
C ARG A 135 -9.84 4.03 -10.10
N THR A 136 -11.08 3.56 -10.18
CA THR A 136 -11.84 3.45 -11.44
C THR A 136 -12.01 4.81 -12.08
N LEU A 137 -12.39 5.83 -11.32
CA LEU A 137 -12.54 7.21 -11.80
C LEU A 137 -11.19 7.79 -12.26
N SER A 138 -10.13 7.58 -11.47
CA SER A 138 -8.80 8.10 -11.79
C SER A 138 -8.25 7.50 -13.09
N PHE A 139 -8.34 6.18 -13.26
CA PHE A 139 -7.90 5.53 -14.50
C PHE A 139 -8.76 5.91 -15.70
N ARG A 140 -10.04 6.15 -15.49
CA ARG A 140 -10.95 6.52 -16.59
C ARG A 140 -10.78 7.97 -17.05
N PHE A 141 -10.53 8.90 -16.15
CA PHE A 141 -10.59 10.34 -16.44
C PHE A 141 -9.25 11.07 -16.31
N VAL A 142 -8.35 10.63 -15.43
CA VAL A 142 -7.07 11.30 -15.15
C VAL A 142 -5.92 10.66 -15.91
N PHE A 143 -5.79 9.33 -15.85
CA PHE A 143 -4.68 8.60 -16.48
C PHE A 143 -5.01 8.03 -17.84
N ARG A 144 -6.15 8.38 -18.40
CA ARG A 144 -6.50 7.95 -19.75
C ARG A 144 -5.51 8.57 -20.74
N PRO A 145 -4.86 7.78 -21.63
CA PRO A 145 -4.06 8.34 -22.69
C PRO A 145 -4.94 9.26 -23.53
N PRO A 146 -4.44 10.41 -24.02
CA PRO A 146 -5.20 11.28 -24.89
C PRO A 146 -5.72 10.45 -26.08
N GLY A 147 -7.03 10.42 -26.25
CA GLY A 147 -7.65 9.74 -27.39
C GLY A 147 -7.14 10.36 -28.69
N PRO A 148 -7.28 9.67 -29.83
CA PRO A 148 -6.95 10.27 -31.10
C PRO A 148 -7.68 11.61 -31.25
N PRO A 149 -7.06 12.60 -31.90
CA PRO A 149 -7.70 13.91 -32.13
C PRO A 149 -9.09 13.70 -32.73
N LYS A 150 -10.09 14.32 -32.12
CA LYS A 150 -11.44 14.30 -32.73
C LYS A 150 -11.31 14.84 -34.17
N ALA A 151 -11.78 14.07 -35.15
CA ALA A 151 -11.91 14.58 -36.50
C ALA A 151 -12.68 15.92 -36.46
N PRO A 152 -12.23 16.93 -37.20
CA PRO A 152 -12.98 18.19 -37.29
C PRO A 152 -14.42 17.87 -37.68
N ALA A 153 -15.39 18.47 -36.96
CA ALA A 153 -16.78 18.33 -37.30
C ALA A 153 -16.94 18.79 -38.78
N ALA A 154 -17.47 17.92 -39.62
CA ALA A 154 -17.84 18.30 -40.98
C ALA A 154 -18.86 19.45 -40.87
N LEU A 155 -18.51 20.62 -41.45
CA LEU A 155 -19.40 21.78 -41.62
C LEU A 155 -20.46 21.45 -42.65
#